data_410e4be75bb2c8866fa839ad88738af3
#
_entry.id   410e4be75bb2c8866fa839ad88738af3
#
_cell.length_a   1.000
_cell.length_b   1.000
_cell.length_c   1.000
_cell.angle_alpha   90.00
_cell.angle_beta   90.00
_cell.angle_gamma   90.00
#
_symmetry.space_group_name_H-M   'P 1'
#
loop_
_entity.id
_entity.type
_entity.pdbx_description
1 polymer ?
#
loop_
_entity_poly.entity_id
_entity_poly.type
_entity_poly.pdbx_seq_one_letter_code
_entity_poly.pdbx_strand_id
1 'polypeptide(L)'
;MALISGKEGYYKEIREDLYHRIGKDKVKELNTSIGPVLELYGATADSYAKMNLGISKLQAQEVVDRGFNVIVRPTNYRNVTSEDIQYVFKRLEGIPHVTGMIFAGKEALGAPNLTDETLALLNKNHIPLVGIEAVNQLQYEPQQGFLEMAAKNNYSVGRVYTIAKEELKKITPEEAAQRFYISDIERNIRFNLFPMYET
;
A
#
# COMPACT_ATOMS: atom_id res chain seq x y z
N MET A 1 -16.33 5.15 -19.51
CA MET A 1 -17.17 4.27 -18.69
C MET A 1 -16.42 2.99 -18.41
N ALA A 2 -16.38 2.55 -17.18
CA ALA A 2 -15.84 1.25 -16.78
C ALA A 2 -16.87 0.55 -15.89
N LEU A 3 -16.92 -0.78 -15.94
CA LEU A 3 -17.79 -1.60 -15.12
C LEU A 3 -16.93 -2.49 -14.21
N ILE A 4 -17.25 -2.54 -12.92
CA ILE A 4 -16.59 -3.37 -11.93
C ILE A 4 -17.64 -4.28 -11.30
N SER A 5 -17.40 -5.59 -11.34
CA SER A 5 -18.15 -6.59 -10.62
C SER A 5 -17.22 -7.31 -9.63
N GLY A 6 -17.76 -7.90 -8.60
CA GLY A 6 -16.94 -8.63 -7.63
C GLY A 6 -17.77 -9.43 -6.62
N LYS A 7 -17.09 -10.25 -5.82
CA LYS A 7 -17.70 -10.92 -4.68
C LYS A 7 -18.24 -9.87 -3.70
N GLU A 8 -19.38 -10.15 -3.07
CA GLU A 8 -20.16 -9.20 -2.26
C GLU A 8 -19.33 -8.36 -1.28
N GLY A 9 -18.44 -8.97 -0.51
CA GLY A 9 -17.61 -8.25 0.45
C GLY A 9 -16.63 -7.28 -0.20
N TYR A 10 -15.92 -7.71 -1.24
CA TYR A 10 -14.99 -6.87 -1.99
C TYR A 10 -15.71 -5.75 -2.75
N TYR A 11 -16.89 -6.03 -3.30
CA TYR A 11 -17.72 -5.02 -3.96
C TYR A 11 -18.00 -3.84 -3.03
N LYS A 12 -18.37 -4.10 -1.78
CA LYS A 12 -18.65 -3.06 -0.79
C LYS A 12 -17.40 -2.24 -0.49
N GLU A 13 -16.26 -2.88 -0.24
CA GLU A 13 -14.99 -2.18 0.03
C GLU A 13 -14.56 -1.31 -1.15
N ILE A 14 -14.62 -1.84 -2.38
CA ILE A 14 -14.27 -1.12 -3.61
C ILE A 14 -15.20 0.09 -3.80
N ARG A 15 -16.50 -0.08 -3.61
CA ARG A 15 -17.48 0.99 -3.72
C ARG A 15 -17.19 2.14 -2.76
N GLU A 16 -16.95 1.84 -1.50
CA GLU A 16 -16.66 2.83 -0.47
C GLU A 16 -15.39 3.61 -0.79
N ASP A 17 -14.35 2.91 -1.25
CA ASP A 17 -13.09 3.54 -1.62
C ASP A 17 -13.21 4.40 -2.88
N LEU A 18 -13.96 3.94 -3.87
CA LEU A 18 -14.27 4.74 -5.07
C LEU A 18 -15.06 6.00 -4.72
N TYR A 19 -16.06 5.90 -3.85
CA TYR A 19 -16.80 7.07 -3.39
C TYR A 19 -15.89 8.11 -2.74
N HIS A 20 -14.92 7.67 -1.97
CA HIS A 20 -13.95 8.57 -1.34
C HIS A 20 -12.97 9.16 -2.36
N ARG A 21 -12.43 8.35 -3.29
CA ARG A 21 -11.37 8.78 -4.22
C ARG A 21 -11.85 9.62 -5.40
N ILE A 22 -13.01 9.33 -5.95
CA ILE A 22 -13.50 9.98 -7.18
C ILE A 22 -14.83 10.70 -7.02
N GLY A 23 -15.49 10.56 -5.87
CA GLY A 23 -16.80 11.14 -5.59
C GLY A 23 -17.96 10.23 -5.96
N LYS A 24 -19.05 10.31 -5.18
CA LYS A 24 -20.26 9.50 -5.40
C LYS A 24 -20.95 9.80 -6.73
N ASP A 25 -20.84 11.03 -7.21
CA ASP A 25 -21.41 11.48 -8.49
C ASP A 25 -20.82 10.75 -9.70
N LYS A 26 -19.64 10.17 -9.57
CA LYS A 26 -18.95 9.41 -10.63
C LYS A 26 -19.10 7.90 -10.51
N VAL A 27 -19.82 7.40 -9.51
CA VAL A 27 -20.01 5.97 -9.28
C VAL A 27 -21.50 5.66 -9.19
N LYS A 28 -22.01 4.87 -10.12
CA LYS A 28 -23.40 4.43 -10.13
C LYS A 28 -23.50 2.94 -9.85
N GLU A 29 -24.35 2.58 -8.92
CA GLU A 29 -24.65 1.18 -8.62
C GLU A 29 -25.74 0.67 -9.57
N LEU A 30 -25.49 -0.47 -10.20
CA LEU A 30 -26.41 -1.15 -11.10
C LEU A 30 -26.61 -2.59 -10.64
N ASN A 31 -27.85 -3.07 -10.74
CA ASN A 31 -28.16 -4.48 -10.60
C ASN A 31 -28.32 -5.08 -12.01
N THR A 32 -27.48 -6.08 -12.30
CA THR A 32 -27.48 -6.77 -13.58
C THR A 32 -27.79 -8.25 -13.41
N SER A 33 -27.97 -8.99 -14.48
CA SER A 33 -28.15 -10.44 -14.45
C SER A 33 -26.98 -11.21 -13.85
N ILE A 34 -25.78 -10.61 -13.82
CA ILE A 34 -24.57 -11.19 -13.21
C ILE A 34 -24.33 -10.71 -11.78
N GLY A 35 -25.25 -9.92 -11.21
CA GLY A 35 -25.15 -9.34 -9.87
C GLY A 35 -24.92 -7.84 -9.85
N PRO A 36 -24.58 -7.27 -8.68
CA PRO A 36 -24.31 -5.84 -8.53
C PRO A 36 -23.05 -5.43 -9.27
N VAL A 37 -23.11 -4.29 -9.95
CA VAL A 37 -22.01 -3.72 -10.75
C VAL A 37 -21.87 -2.23 -10.45
N LEU A 38 -20.64 -1.75 -10.40
CA LEU A 38 -20.31 -0.31 -10.32
C LEU A 38 -19.99 0.21 -11.72
N GLU A 39 -20.74 1.20 -12.15
CA GLU A 39 -20.49 1.94 -13.39
C GLU A 39 -19.74 3.23 -13.04
N LEU A 40 -18.57 3.44 -13.67
CA LEU A 40 -17.66 4.55 -13.36
C LEU A 40 -17.61 5.56 -14.50
N TYR A 41 -17.63 6.84 -14.15
CA TYR A 41 -17.63 7.98 -15.07
C TYR A 41 -16.43 8.91 -14.82
N GLY A 42 -16.04 9.68 -15.82
CA GLY A 42 -15.07 10.77 -15.69
C GLY A 42 -13.63 10.43 -16.05
N ALA A 43 -13.32 9.14 -16.31
CA ALA A 43 -12.00 8.72 -16.80
C ALA A 43 -12.11 7.50 -17.73
N THR A 44 -10.97 7.08 -18.30
CA THR A 44 -10.89 5.89 -19.14
C THR A 44 -10.89 4.60 -18.31
N ALA A 45 -11.27 3.48 -18.91
CA ALA A 45 -11.20 2.18 -18.26
C ALA A 45 -9.75 1.83 -17.80
N ASP A 46 -8.76 2.16 -18.62
CA ASP A 46 -7.34 1.96 -18.29
C ASP A 46 -6.90 2.78 -17.06
N SER A 47 -7.39 4.01 -16.93
CA SER A 47 -7.12 4.84 -15.73
C SER A 47 -7.71 4.21 -14.46
N TYR A 48 -8.90 3.65 -14.54
CA TYR A 48 -9.53 2.97 -13.41
C TYR A 48 -8.85 1.63 -13.10
N ALA A 49 -8.45 0.86 -14.10
CA ALA A 49 -7.74 -0.39 -13.92
C ALA A 49 -6.37 -0.22 -13.22
N LYS A 50 -5.73 0.94 -13.42
CA LYS A 50 -4.44 1.30 -12.80
C LYS A 50 -4.60 2.04 -11.46
N MET A 51 -5.82 2.34 -11.03
CA MET A 51 -6.06 3.04 -9.79
C MET A 51 -5.78 2.12 -8.60
N ASN A 52 -4.89 2.53 -7.72
CA ASN A 52 -4.72 1.87 -6.44
C ASN A 52 -5.89 2.23 -5.53
N LEU A 53 -6.67 1.23 -5.16
CA LEU A 53 -7.73 1.34 -4.17
C LEU A 53 -7.15 1.24 -2.75
N GLY A 54 -7.98 1.49 -1.75
CA GLY A 54 -7.62 1.41 -0.34
C GLY A 54 -7.29 -0.01 0.12
N ILE A 55 -6.89 -0.10 1.37
CA ILE A 55 -6.53 -1.36 2.00
C ILE A 55 -7.79 -2.20 2.20
N SER A 56 -7.78 -3.43 1.70
CA SER A 56 -8.87 -4.39 1.89
C SER A 56 -8.79 -5.06 3.27
N LYS A 57 -9.82 -4.86 4.09
CA LYS A 57 -9.93 -5.56 5.37
C LYS A 57 -10.12 -7.07 5.19
N LEU A 58 -10.82 -7.47 4.14
CA LEU A 58 -11.03 -8.89 3.83
C LEU A 58 -9.72 -9.59 3.50
N GLN A 59 -8.89 -8.99 2.65
CA GLN A 59 -7.57 -9.57 2.34
C GLN A 59 -6.66 -9.58 3.57
N ALA A 60 -6.66 -8.52 4.36
CA ALA A 60 -5.88 -8.46 5.59
C ALA A 60 -6.32 -9.54 6.58
N GLN A 61 -7.63 -9.77 6.74
CA GLN A 61 -8.15 -10.82 7.60
C GLN A 61 -7.74 -12.21 7.10
N GLU A 62 -7.82 -12.48 5.79
CA GLU A 62 -7.35 -13.74 5.21
C GLU A 62 -5.87 -14.03 5.50
N VAL A 63 -5.03 -13.00 5.55
CA VAL A 63 -3.60 -13.11 5.90
C VAL A 63 -3.46 -13.49 7.38
N VAL A 64 -4.19 -12.81 8.26
CA VAL A 64 -4.17 -13.05 9.70
C VAL A 64 -4.72 -14.43 10.05
N ASP A 65 -5.80 -14.87 9.42
CA ASP A 65 -6.39 -16.19 9.63
C ASP A 65 -5.44 -17.34 9.27
N ARG A 66 -4.44 -17.05 8.41
CA ARG A 66 -3.35 -18.00 8.10
C ARG A 66 -2.15 -17.89 9.04
N GLY A 67 -2.24 -17.06 10.09
CA GLY A 67 -1.19 -16.89 11.09
C GLY A 67 -0.07 -15.92 10.69
N PHE A 68 -0.29 -15.06 9.69
CA PHE A 68 0.69 -14.07 9.24
C PHE A 68 0.38 -12.67 9.77
N ASN A 69 1.40 -11.84 9.84
CA ASN A 69 1.27 -10.41 10.11
C ASN A 69 0.98 -9.62 8.81
N VAL A 70 0.42 -8.43 8.97
CA VAL A 70 0.05 -7.55 7.86
C VAL A 70 0.99 -6.36 7.78
N ILE A 71 1.59 -6.13 6.62
CA ILE A 71 2.24 -4.86 6.27
C ILE A 71 1.35 -4.17 5.24
N VAL A 72 0.93 -2.96 5.53
CA VAL A 72 0.06 -2.19 4.65
C VAL A 72 0.85 -1.27 3.73
N ARG A 73 0.35 -1.07 2.50
CA ARG A 73 1.05 -0.31 1.48
C ARG A 73 0.13 0.70 0.76
N PRO A 74 -0.32 1.76 1.47
CA PRO A 74 -1.16 2.78 0.84
C PRO A 74 -0.38 3.59 -0.19
N THR A 75 -1.10 4.15 -1.17
CA THR A 75 -0.63 5.22 -2.05
C THR A 75 -1.08 6.56 -1.52
N ASN A 76 -0.33 7.62 -1.86
CA ASN A 76 -0.78 8.98 -1.59
C ASN A 76 -2.00 9.35 -2.46
N TYR A 77 -2.72 10.38 -2.08
CA TYR A 77 -3.83 10.95 -2.84
C TYR A 77 -3.36 12.17 -3.64
N ARG A 78 -3.97 12.38 -4.78
CA ARG A 78 -3.78 13.64 -5.51
C ARG A 78 -4.42 14.78 -4.71
N ASN A 79 -3.63 15.81 -4.38
CA ASN A 79 -4.09 16.90 -3.50
C ASN A 79 -4.61 16.38 -2.15
N VAL A 80 -3.81 15.53 -1.51
CA VAL A 80 -4.13 14.87 -0.24
C VAL A 80 -4.63 15.86 0.82
N THR A 81 -5.67 15.46 1.51
CA THR A 81 -6.29 16.19 2.65
C THR A 81 -6.14 15.40 3.95
N SER A 82 -6.35 16.06 5.09
CA SER A 82 -6.42 15.38 6.39
C SER A 82 -7.50 14.29 6.41
N GLU A 83 -8.62 14.51 5.73
CA GLU A 83 -9.69 13.52 5.62
C GLU A 83 -9.24 12.26 4.89
N ASP A 84 -8.45 12.39 3.82
CA ASP A 84 -7.88 11.25 3.10
C ASP A 84 -6.96 10.42 3.99
N ILE A 85 -6.10 11.08 4.78
CA ILE A 85 -5.21 10.41 5.72
C ILE A 85 -6.00 9.67 6.78
N GLN A 86 -6.96 10.34 7.41
CA GLN A 86 -7.84 9.73 8.41
C GLN A 86 -8.64 8.56 7.83
N TYR A 87 -9.09 8.66 6.58
CA TYR A 87 -9.77 7.57 5.89
C TYR A 87 -8.88 6.33 5.75
N VAL A 88 -7.60 6.49 5.38
CA VAL A 88 -6.65 5.37 5.32
C VAL A 88 -6.54 4.70 6.70
N PHE A 89 -6.33 5.47 7.77
CA PHE A 89 -6.20 4.91 9.11
C PHE A 89 -7.50 4.28 9.62
N LYS A 90 -8.65 4.84 9.30
CA LYS A 90 -9.96 4.24 9.58
C LYS A 90 -10.13 2.87 8.89
N ARG A 91 -9.55 2.69 7.69
CA ARG A 91 -9.54 1.40 7.01
C ARG A 91 -8.68 0.36 7.72
N LEU A 92 -7.71 0.78 8.55
CA LEU A 92 -6.86 -0.10 9.35
C LEU A 92 -7.53 -0.54 10.66
N GLU A 93 -8.53 0.21 11.12
CA GLU A 93 -9.24 -0.13 12.36
C GLU A 93 -9.86 -1.52 12.28
N GLY A 94 -9.56 -2.35 13.28
CA GLY A 94 -10.04 -3.73 13.37
C GLY A 94 -9.27 -4.74 12.50
N ILE A 95 -8.20 -4.33 11.81
CA ILE A 95 -7.24 -5.26 11.22
C ILE A 95 -6.21 -5.61 12.30
N PRO A 96 -6.20 -6.87 12.80
CA PRO A 96 -5.21 -7.27 13.78
C PRO A 96 -3.83 -7.42 13.11
N HIS A 97 -2.78 -7.36 13.95
CA HIS A 97 -1.41 -7.67 13.53
C HIS A 97 -0.87 -6.81 12.36
N VAL A 98 -1.25 -5.52 12.27
CA VAL A 98 -0.59 -4.57 11.38
C VAL A 98 0.78 -4.23 11.97
N THR A 99 1.85 -4.74 11.36
CA THR A 99 3.23 -4.65 11.87
C THR A 99 4.09 -3.64 11.15
N GLY A 100 3.55 -2.92 10.18
CA GLY A 100 4.26 -1.86 9.49
C GLY A 100 3.47 -1.22 8.36
N MET A 101 3.91 -0.02 7.97
CA MET A 101 3.39 0.69 6.80
C MET A 101 4.53 1.09 5.87
N ILE A 102 4.43 0.68 4.60
CA ILE A 102 5.29 1.06 3.50
C ILE A 102 4.46 1.94 2.56
N PHE A 103 5.04 2.97 1.98
CA PHE A 103 4.31 3.74 0.98
C PHE A 103 4.53 3.18 -0.43
N ALA A 104 3.48 3.21 -1.26
CA ALA A 104 3.56 2.82 -2.65
C ALA A 104 3.74 4.06 -3.55
N GLY A 105 4.53 3.92 -4.61
CA GLY A 105 4.81 5.01 -5.54
C GLY A 105 5.93 5.94 -5.07
N LYS A 106 5.89 7.19 -5.56
CA LYS A 106 6.99 8.16 -5.36
C LYS A 106 6.76 9.14 -4.20
N GLU A 107 5.69 8.97 -3.44
CA GLU A 107 5.28 9.88 -2.39
C GLU A 107 4.86 9.11 -1.13
N ALA A 108 5.26 9.60 0.04
CA ALA A 108 4.69 9.16 1.31
C ALA A 108 3.24 9.65 1.43
N LEU A 109 2.41 8.94 2.17
CA LEU A 109 1.05 9.39 2.47
C LEU A 109 1.11 10.75 3.19
N GLY A 110 0.33 11.71 2.71
CA GLY A 110 0.32 13.08 3.20
C GLY A 110 1.33 14.02 2.56
N ALA A 111 2.20 13.54 1.65
CA ALA A 111 3.13 14.42 0.95
C ALA A 111 2.37 15.38 -0.01
N PRO A 112 2.85 16.62 -0.19
CA PRO A 112 4.07 17.19 0.41
C PRO A 112 3.90 17.80 1.81
N ASN A 113 2.68 18.15 2.27
CA ASN A 113 2.49 19.09 3.38
C ASN A 113 1.86 18.47 4.65
N LEU A 114 1.38 17.23 4.59
CA LEU A 114 0.62 16.58 5.67
C LEU A 114 1.30 15.30 6.19
N THR A 115 2.59 15.12 5.90
CA THR A 115 3.35 13.95 6.37
C THR A 115 3.43 13.85 7.89
N ASP A 116 3.38 15.00 8.58
CA ASP A 116 3.37 15.04 10.05
C ASP A 116 2.10 14.43 10.63
N GLU A 117 0.97 14.65 9.99
CA GLU A 117 -0.31 14.04 10.41
C GLU A 117 -0.26 12.51 10.23
N THR A 118 0.27 12.06 9.10
CA THR A 118 0.49 10.62 8.88
C THR A 118 1.41 10.03 9.94
N LEU A 119 2.53 10.70 10.25
CA LEU A 119 3.48 10.23 11.26
C LEU A 119 2.83 10.19 12.67
N ALA A 120 2.06 11.21 13.01
CA ALA A 120 1.33 11.25 14.29
C ALA A 120 0.34 10.08 14.41
N LEU A 121 -0.37 9.75 13.33
CA LEU A 121 -1.31 8.62 13.30
C LEU A 121 -0.60 7.27 13.33
N LEU A 122 0.54 7.12 12.66
CA LEU A 122 1.39 5.92 12.77
C LEU A 122 1.80 5.67 14.23
N ASN A 123 2.32 6.72 14.89
CA ASN A 123 2.76 6.62 16.28
C ASN A 123 1.58 6.34 17.23
N LYS A 124 0.45 7.01 17.05
CA LYS A 124 -0.77 6.78 17.83
C LYS A 124 -1.27 5.34 17.74
N ASN A 125 -1.18 4.73 16.56
CA ASN A 125 -1.64 3.38 16.30
C ASN A 125 -0.54 2.32 16.48
N HIS A 126 0.66 2.71 16.93
CA HIS A 126 1.82 1.83 17.10
C HIS A 126 2.18 1.06 15.83
N ILE A 127 2.01 1.70 14.66
CA ILE A 127 2.37 1.11 13.36
C ILE A 127 3.76 1.64 12.97
N PRO A 128 4.79 0.78 12.88
CA PRO A 128 6.11 1.19 12.47
C PRO A 128 6.13 1.78 11.06
N LEU A 129 6.85 2.88 10.90
CA LEU A 129 7.23 3.40 9.58
C LEU A 129 8.29 2.48 8.98
N VAL A 130 8.09 2.07 7.73
CA VAL A 130 8.99 1.11 7.05
C VAL A 130 9.37 1.66 5.67
N GLY A 131 10.65 1.63 5.35
CA GLY A 131 11.20 2.14 4.10
C GLY A 131 11.88 1.08 3.26
N ILE A 132 11.69 1.15 1.93
CA ILE A 132 12.38 0.26 0.99
C ILE A 132 13.81 0.75 0.82
N GLU A 133 14.77 -0.18 0.94
CA GLU A 133 16.17 0.11 0.71
C GLU A 133 16.42 0.39 -0.78
N ALA A 134 17.13 1.48 -1.06
CA ALA A 134 17.53 1.80 -2.42
C ALA A 134 18.60 0.85 -2.96
N VAL A 135 18.75 0.80 -4.27
CA VAL A 135 19.73 -0.08 -4.96
C VAL A 135 21.17 0.18 -4.49
N ASN A 136 21.51 1.41 -4.11
CA ASN A 136 22.83 1.76 -3.57
C ASN A 136 23.08 1.29 -2.11
N GLN A 137 22.10 0.60 -1.50
CA GLN A 137 22.16 -0.06 -0.18
C GLN A 137 22.39 0.84 1.04
N LEU A 138 22.62 2.13 0.86
CA LEU A 138 22.90 3.08 1.93
C LEU A 138 21.75 4.05 2.21
N GLN A 139 20.74 4.06 1.38
CA GLN A 139 19.63 4.99 1.42
C GLN A 139 18.30 4.24 1.26
N TYR A 140 17.22 4.95 1.48
CA TYR A 140 15.88 4.50 1.11
C TYR A 140 15.54 4.91 -0.31
N GLU A 141 14.65 4.15 -0.95
CA GLU A 141 14.06 4.54 -2.23
C GLU A 141 13.48 5.97 -2.14
N PRO A 142 13.78 6.85 -3.10
CA PRO A 142 13.33 8.23 -3.06
C PRO A 142 11.81 8.32 -3.10
N GLN A 143 11.23 8.75 -1.99
CA GLN A 143 9.80 9.08 -1.88
C GLN A 143 9.68 10.46 -1.25
N GLN A 144 8.89 11.35 -1.87
CA GLN A 144 8.66 12.69 -1.34
C GLN A 144 8.07 12.60 0.07
N GLY A 145 8.64 13.34 1.02
CA GLY A 145 8.20 13.38 2.40
C GLY A 145 8.71 12.24 3.30
N PHE A 146 9.21 11.11 2.73
CA PHE A 146 9.62 9.96 3.53
C PHE A 146 10.83 10.25 4.43
N LEU A 147 11.88 10.85 3.90
CA LEU A 147 13.09 11.16 4.68
C LEU A 147 12.82 12.20 5.77
N GLU A 148 11.92 13.14 5.52
CA GLU A 148 11.47 14.10 6.52
C GLU A 148 10.72 13.40 7.66
N MET A 149 9.80 12.50 7.34
CA MET A 149 9.12 11.66 8.35
C MET A 149 10.12 10.81 9.13
N ALA A 150 11.09 10.20 8.46
CA ALA A 150 12.13 9.39 9.10
C ALA A 150 12.95 10.23 10.09
N ALA A 151 13.37 11.42 9.71
CA ALA A 151 14.11 12.33 10.58
C ALA A 151 13.29 12.77 11.80
N LYS A 152 12.01 13.16 11.61
CA LYS A 152 11.09 13.50 12.69
C LYS A 152 10.78 12.32 13.61
N ASN A 153 10.91 11.10 13.12
CA ASN A 153 10.77 9.86 13.88
C ASN A 153 12.09 9.35 14.48
N ASN A 154 13.10 10.23 14.63
CA ASN A 154 14.43 9.87 15.12
C ASN A 154 15.04 8.70 14.36
N TYR A 155 14.77 8.57 13.07
CA TYR A 155 15.18 7.46 12.21
C TYR A 155 14.74 6.08 12.71
N SER A 156 13.71 6.02 13.55
CA SER A 156 13.06 4.76 13.94
C SER A 156 12.22 4.25 12.77
N VAL A 157 12.89 3.62 11.83
CA VAL A 157 12.33 3.14 10.54
C VAL A 157 12.76 1.70 10.33
N GLY A 158 11.80 0.83 10.06
CA GLY A 158 12.07 -0.53 9.61
C GLY A 158 12.65 -0.52 8.19
N ARG A 159 13.61 -1.39 7.91
CA ARG A 159 14.23 -1.49 6.59
C ARG A 159 13.68 -2.69 5.83
N VAL A 160 13.21 -2.45 4.60
CA VAL A 160 12.72 -3.46 3.66
C VAL A 160 13.72 -3.67 2.55
N TYR A 161 14.03 -4.92 2.26
CA TYR A 161 14.73 -5.31 1.04
C TYR A 161 13.74 -5.85 -0.01
N THR A 162 13.98 -5.53 -1.25
CA THR A 162 13.29 -6.11 -2.40
C THR A 162 14.22 -6.17 -3.60
N ILE A 163 13.98 -7.12 -4.49
CA ILE A 163 14.67 -7.21 -5.78
C ILE A 163 13.77 -6.59 -6.83
N ALA A 164 14.30 -5.67 -7.65
CA ALA A 164 13.55 -5.05 -8.72
C ALA A 164 13.06 -6.09 -9.73
N LYS A 165 11.84 -5.94 -10.25
CA LYS A 165 11.25 -6.90 -11.21
C LYS A 165 12.14 -7.16 -12.43
N GLU A 166 12.79 -6.12 -12.94
CA GLU A 166 13.68 -6.24 -14.11
C GLU A 166 14.99 -6.99 -13.79
N GLU A 167 15.42 -6.97 -12.55
CA GLU A 167 16.55 -7.75 -12.07
C GLU A 167 16.15 -9.20 -11.79
N LEU A 168 14.96 -9.38 -11.19
CA LEU A 168 14.43 -10.70 -10.88
C LEU A 168 14.32 -11.61 -12.11
N LYS A 169 14.02 -11.04 -13.28
CA LYS A 169 13.98 -11.77 -14.57
C LYS A 169 15.35 -12.30 -15.03
N LYS A 170 16.45 -11.83 -14.44
CA LYS A 170 17.82 -12.14 -14.85
C LYS A 170 18.55 -13.10 -13.92
N ILE A 171 17.93 -13.45 -12.81
CA ILE A 171 18.51 -14.30 -11.78
C ILE A 171 17.61 -15.51 -11.51
N THR A 172 18.19 -16.58 -11.00
CA THR A 172 17.43 -17.77 -10.61
C THR A 172 16.71 -17.57 -9.29
N PRO A 173 15.65 -18.35 -8.96
CA PRO A 173 15.02 -18.34 -7.66
C PRO A 173 16.00 -18.58 -6.49
N GLU A 174 17.01 -19.45 -6.70
CA GLU A 174 18.02 -19.76 -5.71
C GLU A 174 18.94 -18.56 -5.45
N GLU A 175 19.38 -17.86 -6.50
CA GLU A 175 20.15 -16.62 -6.38
C GLU A 175 19.34 -15.52 -5.66
N ALA A 176 18.04 -15.40 -5.99
CA ALA A 176 17.18 -14.46 -5.30
C ALA A 176 17.04 -14.81 -3.80
N ALA A 177 16.80 -16.06 -3.46
CA ALA A 177 16.73 -16.52 -2.08
C ALA A 177 18.01 -16.23 -1.31
N GLN A 178 19.18 -16.48 -1.92
CA GLN A 178 20.47 -16.18 -1.33
C GLN A 178 20.67 -14.69 -1.08
N ARG A 179 20.23 -13.81 -2.00
CA ARG A 179 20.32 -12.36 -1.82
C ARG A 179 19.43 -11.88 -0.65
N PHE A 180 18.22 -12.40 -0.51
CA PHE A 180 17.36 -12.09 0.64
C PHE A 180 18.03 -12.51 1.95
N TYR A 181 18.56 -13.74 2.01
CA TYR A 181 19.28 -14.25 3.19
C TYR A 181 20.48 -13.37 3.56
N ILE A 182 21.33 -13.02 2.61
CA ILE A 182 22.51 -12.17 2.83
C ILE A 182 22.08 -10.77 3.31
N SER A 183 21.02 -10.21 2.71
CA SER A 183 20.53 -8.88 3.09
C SER A 183 20.08 -8.83 4.55
N ASP A 184 19.46 -9.89 5.04
CA ASP A 184 19.03 -9.98 6.44
C ASP A 184 20.21 -10.01 7.41
N ILE A 185 21.27 -10.75 7.06
CA ILE A 185 22.45 -10.90 7.93
C ILE A 185 23.33 -9.65 7.92
N GLU A 186 23.61 -9.11 6.72
CA GLU A 186 24.65 -8.08 6.58
C GLU A 186 24.11 -6.66 6.70
N ARG A 187 22.83 -6.42 6.35
CA ARG A 187 22.29 -5.07 6.21
C ARG A 187 21.20 -4.71 7.21
N ASN A 188 21.00 -5.51 8.25
CA ASN A 188 19.96 -5.26 9.25
C ASN A 188 18.55 -5.09 8.64
N ILE A 189 18.27 -5.85 7.59
CA ILE A 189 16.93 -5.91 7.01
C ILE A 189 15.98 -6.56 8.03
N ARG A 190 14.77 -6.04 8.14
CA ARG A 190 13.74 -6.55 9.03
C ARG A 190 12.51 -7.05 8.28
N PHE A 191 12.39 -6.64 7.02
CA PHE A 191 11.27 -6.99 6.18
C PHE A 191 11.76 -7.33 4.78
N ASN A 192 11.21 -8.38 4.18
CA ASN A 192 11.50 -8.76 2.80
C ASN A 192 10.22 -8.65 1.96
N LEU A 193 10.28 -7.86 0.90
CA LEU A 193 9.20 -7.77 -0.09
C LEU A 193 9.54 -8.64 -1.28
N PHE A 194 8.88 -9.79 -1.39
CA PHE A 194 9.04 -10.72 -2.49
C PHE A 194 8.11 -10.34 -3.65
N PRO A 195 8.63 -9.86 -4.78
CA PRO A 195 7.82 -9.72 -5.97
C PRO A 195 7.49 -11.10 -6.53
N MET A 196 6.30 -11.23 -7.13
CA MET A 196 5.93 -12.48 -7.79
C MET A 196 6.85 -12.73 -9.00
N TYR A 197 7.37 -13.94 -9.12
CA TYR A 197 7.99 -14.41 -10.35
C TYR A 197 6.91 -14.54 -11.43
N GLU A 198 7.17 -13.95 -12.59
CA GLU A 198 6.38 -14.22 -13.79
C GLU A 198 6.94 -15.51 -14.39
N THR A 199 6.18 -16.61 -14.29
CA THR A 199 6.48 -17.90 -14.93
C THR A 199 6.14 -17.84 -16.42
#